data_d23c3872880f6492a5d0621dbdd1e1d9
#
_entry.id   d23c3872880f6492a5d0621dbdd1e1d9
#
_cell.length_a   1.000
_cell.length_b   1.000
_cell.length_c   1.000
_cell.angle_alpha   90.00
_cell.angle_beta   90.00
_cell.angle_gamma   90.00
#
_symmetry.space_group_name_H-M   'P 1'
#
loop_
_entity.id
_entity.type
_entity.pdbx_description
1 polymer ?
#
loop_
_entity_poly.entity_id
_entity_poly.type
_entity_poly.pdbx_seq_one_letter_code
_entity_poly.pdbx_strand_id
1 'polypeptide(L)'
;MSDVIDEEFTKRGITYQSKKRSVLGINYYNLTWNQSIASRVHFPFSYPPTVTVYDGKGIISQKQSSFSSKEKQPVTVQVQNLSLYYPAMNISAENLSGMIYPTIELSSATLSITRTNGKTDISGTFPHPLQGDDVTLTIARKGNDTTFSASIPSFSYKHPLLSQNAVKFPKSEISGRINGSKLTGTVQNLDSIISIYGTVDLFTKVAQLEYEGSIPLNTLHNLFPLLKELSLSGEFRVAGTFHWPKKDWSLFIDSNELAVNGKLFDPLPYKHGPFQHSSPSTGTTYISGPQTSSWTNFDDLGWLAKTAVAAEDSAFWSHNGYSTKSMEEAIQDFQKKDILRGGSTITQQLAKNLFLSSEKTMERKVHELLYAISLETFLNKKEILTLYLNIVEFGPNIHGIHKASQAYFLKKPSSLSIVEAAYLASVLPAPTRFFSLAQKSKRIPRRRTDRILQNLLDAKVITKNEYIQALETPLRVLAPTE
;
A
#
# COMPACT_ATOMS: atom_id res chain seq x y z
N MET A 1 -16.56 52.26 -25.01
CA MET A 1 -15.96 51.05 -24.40
C MET A 1 -15.25 51.36 -23.07
N SER A 2 -14.32 52.33 -23.03
CA SER A 2 -13.61 52.68 -21.76
C SER A 2 -14.61 53.05 -20.65
N ASP A 3 -15.58 53.90 -20.93
CA ASP A 3 -16.53 54.40 -19.93
C ASP A 3 -17.51 53.30 -19.49
N VAL A 4 -17.86 52.39 -20.39
CA VAL A 4 -18.70 51.21 -20.07
C VAL A 4 -17.96 50.24 -19.13
N ILE A 5 -16.66 50.03 -19.35
CA ILE A 5 -15.83 49.19 -18.48
C ILE A 5 -15.68 49.84 -17.10
N ASP A 6 -15.46 51.15 -17.05
CA ASP A 6 -15.32 51.90 -15.80
C ASP A 6 -16.62 51.90 -14.98
N GLU A 7 -17.76 52.00 -15.65
CA GLU A 7 -19.08 51.91 -15.03
C GLU A 7 -19.34 50.50 -14.44
N GLU A 8 -19.00 49.45 -15.20
CA GLU A 8 -19.12 48.08 -14.73
C GLU A 8 -18.14 47.79 -13.55
N PHE A 9 -16.91 48.33 -13.60
CA PHE A 9 -15.97 48.23 -12.50
C PHE A 9 -16.52 48.86 -11.22
N THR A 10 -17.06 50.06 -11.34
CA THR A 10 -17.69 50.78 -10.22
C THR A 10 -18.85 49.99 -9.62
N LYS A 11 -19.76 49.47 -10.47
CA LYS A 11 -20.89 48.63 -10.02
C LYS A 11 -20.46 47.39 -9.28
N ARG A 12 -19.31 46.83 -9.62
CA ARG A 12 -18.78 45.58 -9.04
C ARG A 12 -17.76 45.83 -7.93
N GLY A 13 -17.49 47.08 -7.55
CA GLY A 13 -16.50 47.42 -6.53
C GLY A 13 -15.04 47.10 -6.94
N ILE A 14 -14.76 47.15 -8.26
CA ILE A 14 -13.41 46.97 -8.80
C ILE A 14 -12.77 48.35 -8.85
N THR A 15 -11.57 48.45 -8.24
CA THR A 15 -10.78 49.71 -8.27
C THR A 15 -9.48 49.47 -9.03
N TYR A 16 -8.90 50.50 -9.60
CA TYR A 16 -7.62 50.48 -10.28
C TYR A 16 -6.81 51.75 -10.04
N GLN A 17 -5.48 51.66 -10.09
CA GLN A 17 -4.61 52.83 -9.87
C GLN A 17 -4.51 53.74 -11.10
N SER A 18 -4.38 53.16 -12.27
CA SER A 18 -4.30 53.90 -13.55
C SER A 18 -4.81 53.13 -14.72
N LYS A 19 -5.18 53.82 -15.80
CA LYS A 19 -5.52 53.19 -17.07
C LYS A 19 -4.73 53.85 -18.22
N LYS A 20 -4.38 53.06 -19.24
CA LYS A 20 -3.71 53.54 -20.45
C LYS A 20 -4.36 52.97 -21.69
N ARG A 21 -4.75 53.86 -22.59
CA ARG A 21 -5.33 53.47 -23.89
C ARG A 21 -4.23 53.36 -24.94
N SER A 22 -4.27 52.33 -25.76
CA SER A 22 -3.40 52.13 -26.91
C SER A 22 -4.20 51.79 -28.14
N VAL A 23 -3.56 51.67 -29.31
CA VAL A 23 -4.21 51.24 -30.54
C VAL A 23 -4.78 49.82 -30.44
N LEU A 24 -4.20 48.97 -29.61
CA LEU A 24 -4.58 47.57 -29.43
C LEU A 24 -5.66 47.35 -28.34
N GLY A 25 -5.90 48.32 -27.48
CA GLY A 25 -6.88 48.16 -26.40
C GLY A 25 -6.63 49.10 -25.22
N ILE A 26 -7.29 48.80 -24.10
CA ILE A 26 -7.17 49.53 -22.85
C ILE A 26 -6.52 48.66 -21.81
N ASN A 27 -5.46 49.17 -21.18
CA ASN A 27 -4.80 48.51 -20.05
C ASN A 27 -5.22 49.24 -18.77
N TYR A 28 -5.67 48.48 -17.79
CA TYR A 28 -5.88 48.92 -16.43
C TYR A 28 -4.73 48.31 -15.55
N TYR A 29 -4.19 49.12 -14.67
CA TYR A 29 -3.07 48.75 -13.85
C TYR A 29 -3.42 48.75 -12.36
N ASN A 30 -2.87 47.78 -11.63
CA ASN A 30 -3.07 47.58 -10.21
C ASN A 30 -4.57 47.54 -9.83
N LEU A 31 -5.29 46.59 -10.45
CA LEU A 31 -6.70 46.38 -10.14
C LEU A 31 -6.82 45.65 -8.81
N THR A 32 -7.82 46.05 -8.05
CA THR A 32 -8.23 45.35 -6.84
C THR A 32 -9.73 45.08 -6.87
N TRP A 33 -10.10 43.90 -6.46
CA TRP A 33 -11.51 43.49 -6.39
C TRP A 33 -11.65 42.42 -5.29
N ASN A 34 -12.43 42.74 -4.28
CA ASN A 34 -12.52 41.97 -3.06
C ASN A 34 -11.13 41.65 -2.51
N GLN A 35 -10.62 40.63 -2.27
CA GLN A 35 -9.25 40.32 -1.83
C GLN A 35 -8.32 39.92 -2.99
N SER A 36 -8.72 40.18 -4.21
CA SER A 36 -7.94 39.87 -5.41
C SER A 36 -7.27 41.10 -5.98
N ILE A 37 -6.08 40.92 -6.52
CA ILE A 37 -5.28 41.99 -7.15
C ILE A 37 -4.75 41.47 -8.50
N ALA A 38 -4.57 42.36 -9.45
CA ALA A 38 -3.89 42.07 -10.70
C ALA A 38 -2.99 43.24 -11.07
N SER A 39 -1.75 42.98 -11.51
CA SER A 39 -0.83 44.03 -11.94
C SER A 39 -1.31 44.77 -13.15
N ARG A 40 -1.90 44.08 -14.09
CA ARG A 40 -2.46 44.64 -15.31
C ARG A 40 -3.61 43.78 -15.84
N VAL A 41 -4.66 44.44 -16.36
CA VAL A 41 -5.72 43.80 -17.14
C VAL A 41 -5.84 44.50 -18.49
N HIS A 42 -5.73 43.74 -19.57
CA HIS A 42 -5.82 44.23 -20.94
C HIS A 42 -7.17 43.90 -21.57
N PHE A 43 -7.89 44.92 -22.04
CA PHE A 43 -9.12 44.81 -22.80
C PHE A 43 -8.80 45.18 -24.26
N PRO A 44 -8.74 44.25 -25.19
CA PRO A 44 -8.44 44.54 -26.59
C PRO A 44 -9.64 45.20 -27.32
N PHE A 45 -9.34 45.93 -28.37
CA PHE A 45 -10.38 46.44 -29.30
C PHE A 45 -10.72 45.44 -30.40
N SER A 46 -10.05 44.31 -30.46
CA SER A 46 -10.32 43.23 -31.41
C SER A 46 -11.68 42.55 -31.12
N TYR A 47 -12.28 42.01 -32.14
CA TYR A 47 -13.49 41.18 -31.98
C TYR A 47 -13.21 39.77 -32.52
N PRO A 48 -13.51 38.72 -31.78
CA PRO A 48 -14.03 38.71 -30.41
C PRO A 48 -12.95 39.14 -29.38
N PRO A 49 -13.33 39.82 -28.29
CA PRO A 49 -12.38 40.36 -27.32
C PRO A 49 -11.80 39.26 -26.43
N THR A 50 -10.49 39.26 -26.29
CA THR A 50 -9.78 38.41 -25.31
C THR A 50 -9.25 39.28 -24.18
N VAL A 51 -9.86 39.23 -23.00
CA VAL A 51 -9.39 39.95 -21.83
C VAL A 51 -8.26 39.19 -21.20
N THR A 52 -7.10 39.81 -21.04
CA THR A 52 -5.91 39.18 -20.40
C THR A 52 -5.60 39.86 -19.09
N VAL A 53 -5.47 39.05 -18.05
CA VAL A 53 -5.07 39.46 -16.70
C VAL A 53 -3.62 39.02 -16.49
N TYR A 54 -2.76 39.92 -16.08
CA TYR A 54 -1.33 39.64 -15.80
C TYR A 54 -1.08 39.70 -14.29
N ASP A 55 -0.30 38.78 -13.79
CA ASP A 55 0.14 38.68 -12.39
C ASP A 55 -1.05 38.83 -11.42
N GLY A 56 -2.10 38.08 -11.66
CA GLY A 56 -3.28 38.04 -10.82
C GLY A 56 -3.03 37.23 -9.55
N LYS A 57 -3.49 37.76 -8.41
CA LYS A 57 -3.56 37.05 -7.14
C LYS A 57 -4.98 37.12 -6.61
N GLY A 58 -5.57 36.00 -6.33
CA GLY A 58 -6.95 35.92 -5.84
C GLY A 58 -7.08 34.92 -4.69
N ILE A 59 -8.14 35.13 -3.91
CA ILE A 59 -8.53 34.23 -2.83
C ILE A 59 -9.84 33.56 -3.24
N ILE A 60 -9.83 32.22 -3.31
CA ILE A 60 -11.04 31.44 -3.52
C ILE A 60 -11.61 31.10 -2.13
N SER A 61 -12.65 31.83 -1.71
CA SER A 61 -13.41 31.48 -0.51
C SER A 61 -14.40 30.37 -0.82
N GLN A 62 -14.32 29.24 -0.13
CA GLN A 62 -15.40 28.25 -0.17
C GLN A 62 -16.58 28.76 0.66
N LYS A 63 -17.79 28.88 0.07
CA LYS A 63 -19.01 29.14 0.83
C LYS A 63 -19.12 28.09 1.95
N GLN A 64 -19.29 28.55 3.18
CA GLN A 64 -19.55 27.70 4.32
C GLN A 64 -20.79 26.85 4.08
N SER A 65 -20.65 25.54 4.08
CA SER A 65 -21.78 24.65 4.32
C SER A 65 -21.99 24.58 5.83
N SER A 66 -23.21 24.74 6.30
CA SER A 66 -23.66 24.89 7.68
C SER A 66 -23.39 23.72 8.64
N PHE A 67 -22.48 22.80 8.32
CA PHE A 67 -22.26 21.55 9.06
C PHE A 67 -20.81 21.26 9.46
N SER A 68 -19.87 22.19 9.43
CA SER A 68 -18.50 21.96 9.85
C SER A 68 -17.94 23.12 10.67
N SER A 69 -17.67 22.86 11.93
CA SER A 69 -17.08 23.81 12.91
C SER A 69 -15.56 24.01 12.80
N LYS A 70 -14.90 23.52 11.72
CA LYS A 70 -13.47 23.81 11.46
C LYS A 70 -13.38 24.91 10.42
N GLU A 71 -12.81 26.06 10.78
CA GLU A 71 -12.44 27.12 9.86
C GLU A 71 -11.58 26.54 8.73
N LYS A 72 -12.12 26.54 7.51
CA LYS A 72 -11.34 26.19 6.33
C LYS A 72 -10.56 27.43 5.91
N GLN A 73 -9.23 27.32 5.92
CA GLN A 73 -8.37 28.37 5.44
C GLN A 73 -8.69 28.69 3.96
N PRO A 74 -8.73 29.96 3.57
CA PRO A 74 -8.99 30.36 2.19
C PRO A 74 -7.85 29.90 1.29
N VAL A 75 -8.18 29.37 0.11
CA VAL A 75 -7.21 28.97 -0.91
C VAL A 75 -6.77 30.19 -1.69
N THR A 76 -5.49 30.52 -1.61
CA THR A 76 -4.88 31.61 -2.39
C THR A 76 -4.39 31.03 -3.73
N VAL A 77 -4.84 31.61 -4.85
CA VAL A 77 -4.38 31.28 -6.18
C VAL A 77 -3.67 32.46 -6.80
N GLN A 78 -2.50 32.23 -7.35
CA GLN A 78 -1.75 33.20 -8.15
C GLN A 78 -1.73 32.72 -9.60
N VAL A 79 -1.84 33.64 -10.52
CA VAL A 79 -1.86 33.36 -11.96
C VAL A 79 -0.96 34.39 -12.65
N GLN A 80 -0.01 33.94 -13.49
CA GLN A 80 0.82 34.86 -14.23
C GLN A 80 0.07 35.46 -15.42
N ASN A 81 -0.63 34.62 -16.20
CA ASN A 81 -1.44 35.05 -17.32
C ASN A 81 -2.81 34.34 -17.25
N LEU A 82 -3.88 35.11 -17.22
CA LEU A 82 -5.26 34.63 -17.34
C LEU A 82 -5.89 35.31 -18.54
N SER A 83 -6.29 34.54 -19.54
CA SER A 83 -7.01 35.05 -20.73
C SER A 83 -8.45 34.58 -20.73
N LEU A 84 -9.36 35.52 -20.87
CA LEU A 84 -10.81 35.31 -20.97
C LEU A 84 -11.26 35.70 -22.38
N TYR A 85 -11.78 34.75 -23.14
CA TYR A 85 -12.26 34.95 -24.49
C TYR A 85 -13.78 35.02 -24.52
N TYR A 86 -14.35 36.16 -24.93
CA TYR A 86 -15.78 36.39 -25.03
C TYR A 86 -16.21 36.46 -26.50
N PRO A 87 -17.35 35.91 -26.96
CA PRO A 87 -18.47 35.40 -26.15
C PRO A 87 -18.38 33.90 -25.79
N ALA A 88 -17.44 33.16 -26.30
CA ALA A 88 -17.35 31.71 -26.09
C ALA A 88 -17.06 31.28 -24.63
N MET A 89 -16.76 32.24 -23.74
CA MET A 89 -16.42 32.00 -22.35
C MET A 89 -15.23 30.99 -22.18
N ASN A 90 -14.29 31.06 -23.10
CA ASN A 90 -13.05 30.27 -23.01
C ASN A 90 -12.11 30.96 -22.02
N ILE A 91 -11.51 30.14 -21.15
CA ILE A 91 -10.56 30.61 -20.14
C ILE A 91 -9.27 29.83 -20.35
N SER A 92 -8.13 30.51 -20.43
CA SER A 92 -6.82 29.91 -20.34
C SER A 92 -6.03 30.59 -19.24
N ALA A 93 -5.32 29.81 -18.46
CA ALA A 93 -4.47 30.28 -17.40
C ALA A 93 -3.11 29.57 -17.48
N GLU A 94 -2.04 30.35 -17.38
CA GLU A 94 -0.65 29.89 -17.42
C GLU A 94 0.02 30.19 -16.08
N ASN A 95 0.97 29.36 -15.68
CA ASN A 95 1.72 29.49 -14.43
C ASN A 95 0.82 29.72 -13.20
N LEU A 96 -0.24 28.88 -13.10
CA LEU A 96 -1.06 28.82 -11.90
C LEU A 96 -0.20 28.31 -10.74
N SER A 97 -0.19 29.05 -9.65
CA SER A 97 0.45 28.62 -8.41
C SER A 97 -0.48 28.88 -7.22
N GLY A 98 -0.35 28.10 -6.18
CA GLY A 98 -1.15 28.23 -4.97
C GLY A 98 -1.38 26.91 -4.25
N MET A 99 -2.07 26.94 -3.13
CA MET A 99 -2.43 25.74 -2.39
C MET A 99 -3.86 25.31 -2.73
N ILE A 100 -4.01 24.14 -3.36
CA ILE A 100 -5.34 23.57 -3.65
C ILE A 100 -5.92 22.83 -2.45
N TYR A 101 -5.04 22.28 -1.61
CA TYR A 101 -5.37 21.60 -0.36
C TYR A 101 -4.33 21.99 0.69
N PRO A 102 -4.58 21.82 2.00
CA PRO A 102 -3.60 22.24 3.03
C PRO A 102 -2.19 21.68 2.85
N THR A 103 -2.01 20.69 1.98
CA THR A 103 -0.74 19.99 1.75
C THR A 103 -0.32 19.87 0.28
N ILE A 104 -1.09 20.42 -0.67
CA ILE A 104 -0.76 20.34 -2.11
C ILE A 104 -0.52 21.75 -2.64
N GLU A 105 0.76 22.09 -2.82
CA GLU A 105 1.20 23.31 -3.48
C GLU A 105 1.30 23.07 -4.99
N LEU A 106 0.62 23.90 -5.76
CA LEU A 106 0.78 23.96 -7.22
C LEU A 106 1.81 25.01 -7.58
N SER A 107 2.70 24.65 -8.49
CA SER A 107 3.61 25.59 -9.14
C SER A 107 3.57 25.35 -10.64
N SER A 108 3.45 26.40 -11.42
CA SER A 108 3.51 26.37 -12.90
C SER A 108 2.45 25.49 -13.58
N ALA A 109 1.26 25.31 -13.01
CA ALA A 109 0.18 24.60 -13.64
C ALA A 109 -0.42 25.39 -14.80
N THR A 110 -0.95 24.69 -15.82
CA THR A 110 -1.76 25.28 -16.89
C THR A 110 -3.20 24.81 -16.78
N LEU A 111 -4.16 25.64 -17.17
CA LEU A 111 -5.56 25.29 -17.21
C LEU A 111 -6.21 25.95 -18.43
N SER A 112 -6.93 25.17 -19.21
CA SER A 112 -7.77 25.66 -20.31
C SER A 112 -9.19 25.18 -20.13
N ILE A 113 -10.16 26.08 -20.22
CA ILE A 113 -11.59 25.78 -20.19
C ILE A 113 -12.21 26.37 -21.46
N THR A 114 -12.78 25.51 -22.29
CA THR A 114 -13.45 25.94 -23.50
C THR A 114 -14.93 25.52 -23.46
N ARG A 115 -15.82 26.40 -23.92
CA ARG A 115 -17.24 26.09 -23.98
C ARG A 115 -17.78 26.38 -25.38
N THR A 116 -18.22 25.33 -26.07
CA THR A 116 -18.74 25.42 -27.44
C THR A 116 -19.96 24.52 -27.57
N ASN A 117 -21.06 25.05 -28.10
CA ASN A 117 -22.30 24.29 -28.38
C ASN A 117 -22.81 23.45 -27.19
N GLY A 118 -22.78 24.01 -25.99
CA GLY A 118 -23.24 23.33 -24.76
C GLY A 118 -22.28 22.25 -24.23
N LYS A 119 -21.12 22.06 -24.85
CA LYS A 119 -20.04 21.22 -24.37
C LYS A 119 -19.01 22.08 -23.65
N THR A 120 -18.51 21.59 -22.51
CA THR A 120 -17.41 22.21 -21.77
C THR A 120 -16.26 21.25 -21.76
N ASP A 121 -15.11 21.67 -22.30
CA ASP A 121 -13.87 20.95 -22.30
C ASP A 121 -12.91 21.66 -21.33
N ILE A 122 -12.30 20.89 -20.43
CA ILE A 122 -11.31 21.35 -19.46
C ILE A 122 -10.04 20.53 -19.70
N SER A 123 -8.91 21.18 -19.89
CA SER A 123 -7.61 20.52 -19.97
C SER A 123 -6.61 21.27 -19.11
N GLY A 124 -5.65 20.54 -18.54
CA GLY A 124 -4.62 21.16 -17.74
C GLY A 124 -3.41 20.25 -17.59
N THR A 125 -2.28 20.88 -17.30
CA THR A 125 -1.05 20.21 -16.89
C THR A 125 -0.69 20.68 -15.50
N PHE A 126 -0.27 19.75 -14.66
CA PHE A 126 0.04 20.01 -13.26
C PHE A 126 1.40 19.40 -12.95
N PRO A 127 2.32 20.12 -12.33
CA PRO A 127 3.58 19.55 -11.89
C PRO A 127 3.34 18.33 -11.01
N HIS A 128 4.08 17.25 -11.26
CA HIS A 128 3.99 16.07 -10.43
C HIS A 128 4.53 16.36 -9.02
N PRO A 129 3.77 16.07 -7.93
CA PRO A 129 4.14 16.51 -6.57
C PRO A 129 5.43 15.85 -6.04
N LEU A 130 5.90 14.75 -6.64
CA LEU A 130 7.03 13.95 -6.15
C LEU A 130 8.29 13.99 -7.02
N GLN A 131 8.33 14.73 -8.10
CA GLN A 131 9.32 14.75 -9.19
C GLN A 131 8.93 13.86 -10.38
N GLY A 132 9.04 14.41 -11.56
CA GLY A 132 8.71 13.78 -12.83
C GLY A 132 8.20 14.80 -13.83
N ASP A 133 7.72 14.32 -14.95
CA ASP A 133 7.02 15.15 -15.95
C ASP A 133 5.64 15.54 -15.41
N ASP A 134 5.01 16.50 -16.06
CA ASP A 134 3.71 17.02 -15.64
C ASP A 134 2.58 15.98 -15.77
N VAL A 135 1.68 15.97 -14.81
CA VAL A 135 0.40 15.25 -14.86
C VAL A 135 -0.52 15.99 -15.81
N THR A 136 -1.09 15.31 -16.78
CA THR A 136 -2.11 15.88 -17.67
C THR A 136 -3.51 15.43 -17.26
N LEU A 137 -4.49 16.33 -17.35
CA LEU A 137 -5.88 16.07 -17.06
C LEU A 137 -6.74 16.64 -18.19
N THR A 138 -7.71 15.85 -18.67
CA THR A 138 -8.76 16.33 -19.56
C THR A 138 -10.13 15.92 -19.03
N ILE A 139 -11.10 16.83 -19.11
CA ILE A 139 -12.49 16.60 -18.75
C ILE A 139 -13.34 17.19 -19.85
N ALA A 140 -14.28 16.42 -20.39
CA ALA A 140 -15.26 16.90 -21.34
C ALA A 140 -16.67 16.65 -20.79
N ARG A 141 -17.48 17.71 -20.70
CA ARG A 141 -18.85 17.65 -20.18
C ARG A 141 -19.86 18.13 -21.18
N LYS A 142 -20.90 17.33 -21.40
CA LYS A 142 -22.09 17.72 -22.20
C LYS A 142 -23.36 17.28 -21.46
N GLY A 143 -24.10 18.25 -20.92
CA GLY A 143 -25.26 17.95 -20.07
C GLY A 143 -24.87 17.19 -18.81
N ASN A 144 -25.45 16.00 -18.62
CA ASN A 144 -25.17 15.11 -17.49
C ASN A 144 -24.05 14.12 -17.76
N ASP A 145 -23.45 14.15 -18.95
CA ASP A 145 -22.39 13.25 -19.37
C ASP A 145 -21.05 13.95 -19.24
N THR A 146 -20.15 13.35 -18.51
CA THR A 146 -18.79 13.86 -18.28
C THR A 146 -17.81 12.72 -18.53
N THR A 147 -16.89 12.91 -19.46
CA THR A 147 -15.74 12.03 -19.65
C THR A 147 -14.49 12.70 -19.07
N PHE A 148 -13.60 11.89 -18.52
CA PHE A 148 -12.33 12.37 -18.00
C PHE A 148 -11.20 11.42 -18.36
N SER A 149 -10.01 11.97 -18.53
CA SER A 149 -8.76 11.21 -18.60
C SER A 149 -7.64 11.97 -17.91
N ALA A 150 -6.73 11.21 -17.30
CA ALA A 150 -5.52 11.76 -16.70
C ALA A 150 -4.35 10.85 -17.04
N SER A 151 -3.21 11.44 -17.38
CA SER A 151 -1.95 10.74 -17.57
C SER A 151 -1.00 11.17 -16.46
N ILE A 152 -0.59 10.20 -15.65
CA ILE A 152 0.39 10.38 -14.59
C ILE A 152 1.69 9.80 -15.12
N PRO A 153 2.73 10.62 -15.37
CA PRO A 153 4.00 10.14 -15.89
C PRO A 153 4.73 9.24 -14.89
N SER A 154 5.76 8.55 -15.35
CA SER A 154 6.60 7.76 -14.44
C SER A 154 7.33 8.68 -13.46
N PHE A 155 7.37 8.28 -12.19
CA PHE A 155 8.05 9.03 -11.13
C PHE A 155 8.81 8.11 -10.19
N SER A 156 9.77 8.66 -9.48
CA SER A 156 10.52 7.92 -8.44
C SER A 156 10.13 8.42 -7.06
N TYR A 157 9.84 7.50 -6.17
CA TYR A 157 9.45 7.82 -4.80
C TYR A 157 10.22 7.00 -3.78
N LYS A 158 10.81 7.67 -2.80
CA LYS A 158 11.51 7.02 -1.69
C LYS A 158 10.69 7.14 -0.42
N HIS A 159 10.32 6.00 0.13
CA HIS A 159 9.62 5.95 1.41
C HIS A 159 10.12 4.75 2.23
N PRO A 160 10.43 4.93 3.53
CA PRO A 160 11.01 3.86 4.37
C PRO A 160 10.17 2.57 4.41
N LEU A 161 8.85 2.68 4.28
CA LEU A 161 7.96 1.51 4.22
C LEU A 161 7.94 0.82 2.85
N LEU A 162 8.35 1.48 1.77
CA LEU A 162 8.40 0.87 0.44
C LEU A 162 9.71 0.15 0.22
N SER A 163 10.81 0.88 0.30
CA SER A 163 12.16 0.40 0.04
C SER A 163 13.19 1.34 0.64
N GLN A 164 14.40 0.86 0.86
CA GLN A 164 15.56 1.71 1.20
C GLN A 164 15.98 2.59 0.01
N ASN A 165 15.75 2.11 -1.20
CA ASN A 165 16.01 2.83 -2.44
C ASN A 165 14.75 3.51 -2.97
N ALA A 166 14.91 4.47 -3.89
CA ALA A 166 13.77 5.05 -4.58
C ALA A 166 13.14 4.00 -5.51
N VAL A 167 11.83 3.78 -5.35
CA VAL A 167 11.04 2.89 -6.21
C VAL A 167 10.53 3.70 -7.39
N LYS A 168 10.73 3.20 -8.61
CA LYS A 168 10.24 3.84 -9.84
C LYS A 168 8.85 3.32 -10.16
N PHE A 169 7.87 4.22 -10.05
CA PHE A 169 6.49 3.95 -10.48
C PHE A 169 6.37 4.24 -11.98
N PRO A 170 5.81 3.32 -12.76
CA PRO A 170 5.63 3.51 -14.18
C PRO A 170 4.48 4.47 -14.47
N LYS A 171 4.43 4.95 -15.74
CA LYS A 171 3.33 5.77 -16.24
C LYS A 171 1.98 5.08 -16.02
N SER A 172 0.99 5.86 -15.57
CA SER A 172 -0.37 5.38 -15.35
C SER A 172 -1.37 6.27 -16.11
N GLU A 173 -2.35 5.62 -16.74
CA GLU A 173 -3.45 6.28 -17.42
C GLU A 173 -4.74 6.00 -16.66
N ILE A 174 -5.48 7.06 -16.39
CA ILE A 174 -6.80 6.98 -15.76
C ILE A 174 -7.79 7.52 -16.77
N SER A 175 -8.86 6.79 -17.04
CA SER A 175 -9.95 7.29 -17.89
C SER A 175 -11.30 6.85 -17.38
N GLY A 176 -12.34 7.60 -17.68
CA GLY A 176 -13.66 7.24 -17.24
C GLY A 176 -14.77 8.16 -17.73
N ARG A 177 -15.98 7.80 -17.34
CA ARG A 177 -17.20 8.51 -17.66
C ARG A 177 -18.13 8.57 -16.46
N ILE A 178 -18.73 9.72 -16.25
CA ILE A 178 -19.80 9.93 -15.29
C ILE A 178 -21.06 10.31 -16.09
N ASN A 179 -22.11 9.51 -15.97
CA ASN A 179 -23.41 9.78 -16.58
C ASN A 179 -24.47 9.89 -15.46
N GLY A 180 -24.94 11.11 -15.22
CA GLY A 180 -25.71 11.40 -14.02
C GLY A 180 -24.85 11.18 -12.75
N SER A 181 -25.21 10.17 -11.97
CA SER A 181 -24.46 9.75 -10.79
C SER A 181 -23.57 8.49 -11.02
N LYS A 182 -23.73 7.80 -12.15
CA LYS A 182 -23.00 6.56 -12.43
C LYS A 182 -21.60 6.86 -12.95
N LEU A 183 -20.58 6.32 -12.31
CA LEU A 183 -19.19 6.37 -12.72
C LEU A 183 -18.78 5.01 -13.27
N THR A 184 -18.08 5.02 -14.40
CA THR A 184 -17.30 3.89 -14.93
C THR A 184 -15.95 4.39 -15.36
N GLY A 185 -14.90 3.65 -15.10
CA GLY A 185 -13.54 4.06 -15.46
C GLY A 185 -12.54 2.94 -15.35
N THR A 186 -11.32 3.23 -15.78
CA THR A 186 -10.19 2.31 -15.72
C THR A 186 -8.95 3.05 -15.25
N VAL A 187 -8.12 2.34 -14.50
CA VAL A 187 -6.74 2.71 -14.23
C VAL A 187 -5.86 1.70 -14.94
N GLN A 188 -5.06 2.15 -15.88
CA GLN A 188 -4.14 1.31 -16.62
C GLN A 188 -2.69 1.68 -16.28
N ASN A 189 -1.89 0.68 -15.99
CA ASN A 189 -0.48 0.82 -15.71
C ASN A 189 0.27 -0.37 -16.29
N LEU A 190 1.11 -0.14 -17.32
CA LEU A 190 1.77 -1.20 -18.06
C LEU A 190 0.79 -2.32 -18.44
N ASP A 191 1.00 -3.52 -17.88
CA ASP A 191 0.18 -4.69 -18.16
C ASP A 191 -1.01 -4.87 -17.20
N SER A 192 -1.20 -3.92 -16.26
CA SER A 192 -2.27 -3.99 -15.27
C SER A 192 -3.43 -3.08 -15.66
N ILE A 193 -4.64 -3.61 -15.62
CA ILE A 193 -5.88 -2.84 -15.84
C ILE A 193 -6.79 -3.07 -14.65
N ILE A 194 -7.18 -1.97 -13.99
CA ILE A 194 -8.16 -1.97 -12.91
C ILE A 194 -9.39 -1.20 -13.37
N SER A 195 -10.52 -1.87 -13.43
CA SER A 195 -11.82 -1.29 -13.71
C SER A 195 -12.41 -0.68 -12.44
N ILE A 196 -13.03 0.49 -12.55
CA ILE A 196 -13.68 1.18 -11.45
C ILE A 196 -15.11 1.51 -11.89
N TYR A 197 -16.09 1.19 -11.06
CA TYR A 197 -17.49 1.49 -11.30
C TYR A 197 -18.21 1.85 -10.00
N GLY A 198 -19.31 2.56 -10.10
CA GLY A 198 -20.07 2.95 -8.91
C GLY A 198 -20.90 4.23 -9.10
N THR A 199 -21.13 4.90 -8.00
CA THR A 199 -21.89 6.14 -7.95
C THR A 199 -21.09 7.28 -7.35
N VAL A 200 -21.22 8.46 -7.96
CA VAL A 200 -20.60 9.71 -7.48
C VAL A 200 -21.65 10.81 -7.47
N ASP A 201 -21.87 11.41 -6.33
CA ASP A 201 -22.67 12.62 -6.20
C ASP A 201 -21.71 13.81 -5.98
N LEU A 202 -21.58 14.64 -7.01
CA LEU A 202 -20.70 15.81 -6.99
C LEU A 202 -21.21 16.93 -6.08
N PHE A 203 -22.51 16.99 -5.78
CA PHE A 203 -23.10 18.01 -4.90
C PHE A 203 -22.88 17.67 -3.42
N THR A 204 -23.20 16.44 -3.04
CA THR A 204 -23.01 15.95 -1.66
C THR A 204 -21.58 15.50 -1.41
N LYS A 205 -20.74 15.40 -2.46
CA LYS A 205 -19.35 14.88 -2.40
C LYS A 205 -19.28 13.47 -1.81
N VAL A 206 -20.23 12.62 -2.17
CA VAL A 206 -20.25 11.21 -1.76
C VAL A 206 -19.89 10.35 -2.97
N ALA A 207 -19.03 9.36 -2.76
CA ALA A 207 -18.71 8.35 -3.76
C ALA A 207 -18.81 6.96 -3.12
N GLN A 208 -19.39 6.02 -3.86
CA GLN A 208 -19.42 4.59 -3.57
C GLN A 208 -18.92 3.89 -4.82
N LEU A 209 -17.69 3.37 -4.71
CA LEU A 209 -16.98 2.79 -5.84
C LEU A 209 -16.68 1.33 -5.57
N GLU A 210 -16.73 0.54 -6.60
CA GLU A 210 -16.24 -0.81 -6.67
C GLU A 210 -15.09 -0.84 -7.67
N TYR A 211 -14.11 -1.69 -7.43
CA TYR A 211 -12.99 -1.85 -8.34
C TYR A 211 -12.63 -3.33 -8.47
N GLU A 212 -12.18 -3.70 -9.66
CA GLU A 212 -11.67 -5.03 -9.96
C GLU A 212 -10.61 -4.97 -11.06
N GLY A 213 -9.68 -5.91 -11.04
CA GLY A 213 -8.64 -6.01 -12.04
C GLY A 213 -7.63 -7.10 -11.77
N SER A 214 -6.60 -7.17 -12.62
CA SER A 214 -5.48 -8.07 -12.42
C SER A 214 -4.14 -7.33 -12.44
N ILE A 215 -3.20 -7.83 -11.65
CA ILE A 215 -1.84 -7.33 -11.54
C ILE A 215 -0.90 -8.49 -11.84
N PRO A 216 -0.33 -8.57 -13.04
CA PRO A 216 0.63 -9.61 -13.38
C PRO A 216 1.87 -9.56 -12.48
N LEU A 217 2.38 -10.72 -12.08
CA LEU A 217 3.54 -10.80 -11.18
C LEU A 217 4.80 -10.18 -11.80
N ASN A 218 4.96 -10.25 -13.12
CA ASN A 218 6.09 -9.63 -13.84
C ASN A 218 6.12 -8.10 -13.73
N THR A 219 5.00 -7.43 -13.38
CA THR A 219 5.00 -5.98 -13.14
C THR A 219 5.91 -5.56 -11.99
N LEU A 220 6.23 -6.50 -11.08
CA LEU A 220 7.18 -6.26 -9.99
C LEU A 220 8.59 -5.90 -10.49
N HIS A 221 8.98 -6.31 -11.71
CA HIS A 221 10.25 -5.92 -12.32
C HIS A 221 10.40 -4.40 -12.46
N ASN A 222 9.29 -3.72 -12.69
CA ASN A 222 9.26 -2.27 -12.88
C ASN A 222 9.41 -1.52 -11.55
N LEU A 223 8.90 -2.12 -10.48
CA LEU A 223 9.00 -1.55 -9.14
C LEU A 223 10.33 -1.89 -8.47
N PHE A 224 10.83 -3.11 -8.68
CA PHE A 224 12.02 -3.64 -8.02
C PHE A 224 13.04 -4.15 -9.04
N PRO A 225 13.98 -3.29 -9.49
CA PRO A 225 14.93 -3.63 -10.56
C PRO A 225 15.79 -4.88 -10.30
N LEU A 226 16.02 -5.25 -9.04
CA LEU A 226 16.77 -6.47 -8.68
C LEU A 226 16.07 -7.76 -9.14
N LEU A 227 14.78 -7.69 -9.46
CA LEU A 227 13.99 -8.84 -9.92
C LEU A 227 14.03 -9.04 -11.45
N LYS A 228 14.67 -8.15 -12.20
CA LYS A 228 14.65 -8.16 -13.68
C LYS A 228 15.20 -9.44 -14.32
N GLU A 229 16.12 -10.11 -13.64
CA GLU A 229 16.71 -11.36 -14.14
C GLU A 229 15.83 -12.59 -13.91
N LEU A 230 14.74 -12.43 -13.15
CA LEU A 230 13.82 -13.52 -12.84
C LEU A 230 12.66 -13.51 -13.84
N SER A 231 12.29 -14.69 -14.33
CA SER A 231 11.04 -14.86 -15.04
C SER A 231 9.91 -15.09 -14.04
N LEU A 232 9.03 -14.10 -13.91
CA LEU A 232 7.88 -14.13 -13.01
C LEU A 232 6.61 -14.37 -13.83
N SER A 233 5.75 -15.30 -13.42
CA SER A 233 4.50 -15.61 -14.08
C SER A 233 3.34 -15.72 -13.09
N GLY A 234 2.11 -15.65 -13.61
CA GLY A 234 0.89 -15.58 -12.82
C GLY A 234 0.44 -14.15 -12.52
N GLU A 235 -0.69 -14.02 -11.88
CA GLU A 235 -1.30 -12.73 -11.58
C GLU A 235 -2.01 -12.72 -10.22
N PHE A 236 -2.09 -11.54 -9.62
CA PHE A 236 -3.01 -11.25 -8.54
C PHE A 236 -4.29 -10.64 -9.11
N ARG A 237 -5.44 -11.23 -8.83
CA ARG A 237 -6.73 -10.61 -9.03
C ARG A 237 -7.06 -9.79 -7.79
N VAL A 238 -7.45 -8.55 -8.01
CA VAL A 238 -7.82 -7.63 -6.93
C VAL A 238 -9.24 -7.14 -7.16
N ALA A 239 -10.03 -7.09 -6.10
CA ALA A 239 -11.37 -6.52 -6.12
C ALA A 239 -11.66 -5.84 -4.78
N GLY A 240 -12.57 -4.89 -4.77
CA GLY A 240 -12.96 -4.26 -3.52
C GLY A 240 -13.89 -3.08 -3.69
N THR A 241 -14.10 -2.38 -2.60
CA THR A 241 -14.98 -1.21 -2.51
C THR A 241 -14.26 -0.02 -1.92
N PHE A 242 -14.68 1.18 -2.27
CA PHE A 242 -14.22 2.42 -1.67
C PHE A 242 -15.38 3.38 -1.43
N HIS A 243 -15.49 3.91 -0.21
CA HIS A 243 -16.54 4.85 0.18
C HIS A 243 -15.94 6.18 0.64
N TRP A 244 -16.35 7.25 -0.02
CA TRP A 244 -16.00 8.63 0.36
C TRP A 244 -17.22 9.36 0.89
N PRO A 245 -17.17 10.21 1.95
CA PRO A 245 -15.98 10.71 2.65
C PRO A 245 -15.47 9.86 3.80
N LYS A 246 -16.10 8.71 4.08
CA LYS A 246 -15.72 7.83 5.21
C LYS A 246 -14.30 7.29 5.09
N LYS A 247 -13.73 7.27 3.86
CA LYS A 247 -12.44 6.63 3.52
C LYS A 247 -12.41 5.15 3.92
N ASP A 248 -13.59 4.53 3.90
CA ASP A 248 -13.76 3.11 4.15
C ASP A 248 -13.52 2.35 2.84
N TRP A 249 -12.72 1.29 2.89
CA TRP A 249 -12.41 0.48 1.73
C TRP A 249 -12.24 -0.98 2.10
N SER A 250 -12.52 -1.87 1.18
CA SER A 250 -12.25 -3.29 1.28
C SER A 250 -11.30 -3.71 0.16
N LEU A 251 -10.52 -4.74 0.41
CA LEU A 251 -9.66 -5.36 -0.59
C LEU A 251 -9.82 -6.87 -0.50
N PHE A 252 -10.11 -7.49 -1.61
CA PHE A 252 -10.05 -8.92 -1.84
C PHE A 252 -8.89 -9.21 -2.79
N ILE A 253 -8.09 -10.23 -2.46
CA ILE A 253 -6.95 -10.66 -3.28
C ILE A 253 -7.12 -12.15 -3.56
N ASP A 254 -7.10 -12.51 -4.83
CA ASP A 254 -6.96 -13.88 -5.29
C ASP A 254 -5.71 -13.98 -6.15
N SER A 255 -5.17 -15.18 -6.31
CA SER A 255 -3.96 -15.41 -7.10
C SER A 255 -4.15 -16.55 -8.06
N ASN A 256 -3.55 -16.43 -9.23
CA ASN A 256 -3.59 -17.46 -10.25
C ASN A 256 -2.16 -17.84 -10.63
N GLU A 257 -1.81 -19.11 -10.33
CA GLU A 257 -0.59 -19.78 -10.76
C GLU A 257 0.71 -18.96 -10.66
N LEU A 258 0.94 -18.33 -9.49
CA LEU A 258 2.18 -17.59 -9.27
C LEU A 258 3.37 -18.53 -9.34
N ALA A 259 4.33 -18.23 -10.20
CA ALA A 259 5.57 -18.98 -10.34
C ALA A 259 6.78 -18.06 -10.54
N VAL A 260 7.92 -18.55 -10.05
CA VAL A 260 9.24 -17.94 -10.23
C VAL A 260 10.10 -18.94 -11.00
N ASN A 261 10.42 -18.61 -12.23
CA ASN A 261 11.33 -19.41 -13.06
C ASN A 261 12.73 -18.83 -12.93
N GLY A 262 13.68 -19.68 -12.55
CA GLY A 262 15.06 -19.28 -12.26
C GLY A 262 15.48 -19.68 -10.85
N LYS A 263 16.78 -19.67 -10.60
CA LYS A 263 17.34 -20.04 -9.29
C LYS A 263 17.53 -18.79 -8.44
N LEU A 264 16.67 -18.59 -7.43
CA LEU A 264 16.91 -17.60 -6.38
C LEU A 264 17.96 -18.10 -5.36
N PHE A 265 18.13 -19.42 -5.23
CA PHE A 265 19.08 -20.05 -4.34
C PHE A 265 19.42 -21.48 -4.81
N ASP A 266 20.53 -22.04 -4.34
CA ASP A 266 20.83 -23.46 -4.54
C ASP A 266 20.08 -24.31 -3.50
N PRO A 267 19.18 -25.24 -3.91
CA PRO A 267 18.42 -26.06 -2.98
C PRO A 267 19.24 -27.22 -2.35
N LEU A 268 20.37 -27.59 -2.96
CA LEU A 268 21.14 -28.80 -2.57
C LEU A 268 21.63 -28.77 -1.12
N PRO A 269 22.22 -27.68 -0.59
CA PRO A 269 22.66 -27.62 0.80
C PRO A 269 21.54 -27.85 1.80
N TYR A 270 20.34 -27.38 1.48
CA TYR A 270 19.17 -27.52 2.36
C TYR A 270 18.62 -28.95 2.41
N LYS A 271 18.91 -29.76 1.40
CA LYS A 271 18.50 -31.17 1.32
C LYS A 271 19.53 -32.14 1.89
N HIS A 272 20.83 -31.88 1.66
CA HIS A 272 21.85 -32.91 1.78
C HIS A 272 23.05 -32.53 2.63
N GLY A 273 23.29 -31.28 2.93
CA GLY A 273 24.49 -30.83 3.58
C GLY A 273 24.28 -29.83 4.71
N PRO A 274 25.33 -29.51 5.45
CA PRO A 274 25.27 -28.36 6.31
C PRO A 274 25.23 -27.08 5.49
N PHE A 275 24.48 -26.08 5.98
CA PHE A 275 24.37 -24.75 5.40
C PHE A 275 24.50 -23.68 6.49
N GLN A 276 24.92 -22.49 6.09
CA GLN A 276 24.96 -21.34 6.96
C GLN A 276 23.69 -20.52 6.82
N HIS A 277 23.18 -20.01 7.93
CA HIS A 277 22.11 -19.03 7.96
C HIS A 277 22.38 -18.03 9.09
N SER A 278 21.84 -16.81 8.95
CA SER A 278 21.99 -15.78 9.98
C SER A 278 20.66 -15.49 10.64
N SER A 279 20.67 -15.31 11.96
CA SER A 279 19.48 -14.85 12.68
C SER A 279 19.10 -13.45 12.18
N PRO A 280 17.87 -13.23 11.68
CA PRO A 280 17.44 -11.89 11.28
C PRO A 280 17.39 -10.88 12.44
N SER A 281 17.28 -11.37 13.69
CA SER A 281 17.17 -10.52 14.88
C SER A 281 18.54 -10.07 15.42
N THR A 282 19.57 -10.93 15.36
CA THR A 282 20.89 -10.66 15.95
C THR A 282 22.02 -10.53 14.94
N GLY A 283 21.82 -10.98 13.70
CA GLY A 283 22.87 -11.10 12.68
C GLY A 283 23.85 -12.25 12.93
N THR A 284 23.70 -13.01 14.02
CA THR A 284 24.57 -14.14 14.37
C THR A 284 24.42 -15.26 13.35
N THR A 285 25.53 -15.81 12.87
CA THR A 285 25.57 -16.89 11.89
C THR A 285 25.59 -18.25 12.58
N TYR A 286 24.76 -19.15 12.11
CA TYR A 286 24.64 -20.54 12.57
C TYR A 286 24.89 -21.51 11.43
N ILE A 287 25.38 -22.71 11.79
CA ILE A 287 25.48 -23.85 10.87
C ILE A 287 24.40 -24.85 11.25
N SER A 288 23.54 -25.17 10.27
CA SER A 288 22.45 -26.13 10.41
C SER A 288 22.45 -27.08 9.21
N GLY A 289 21.72 -28.15 9.29
CA GLY A 289 21.51 -29.06 8.17
C GLY A 289 21.54 -30.54 8.56
N PRO A 290 21.16 -31.45 7.65
CA PRO A 290 20.96 -32.88 7.92
C PRO A 290 22.18 -33.60 8.52
N GLN A 291 23.39 -33.07 8.35
CA GLN A 291 24.63 -33.68 8.87
C GLN A 291 25.09 -33.11 10.22
N THR A 292 24.34 -32.18 10.80
CA THR A 292 24.68 -31.59 12.10
C THR A 292 24.05 -32.39 13.25
N SER A 293 24.74 -32.48 14.40
CA SER A 293 24.24 -33.20 15.58
C SER A 293 22.97 -32.62 16.20
N SER A 294 22.69 -31.35 15.90
CA SER A 294 21.47 -30.67 16.36
C SER A 294 20.29 -30.74 15.36
N TRP A 295 20.47 -31.46 14.26
CA TRP A 295 19.41 -31.64 13.29
C TRP A 295 18.37 -32.64 13.75
N THR A 296 17.11 -32.31 13.56
CA THR A 296 15.99 -33.21 13.85
C THR A 296 15.26 -33.52 12.54
N ASN A 297 15.17 -34.78 12.14
CA ASN A 297 14.44 -35.21 10.95
C ASN A 297 12.93 -35.07 11.15
N PHE A 298 12.17 -35.08 10.05
CA PHE A 298 10.72 -34.88 10.08
C PHE A 298 10.01 -35.86 11.04
N ASP A 299 10.37 -37.12 11.01
CA ASP A 299 9.73 -38.17 11.81
C ASP A 299 10.07 -38.03 13.32
N ASP A 300 11.13 -37.35 13.65
CA ASP A 300 11.56 -37.07 15.03
C ASP A 300 11.03 -35.75 15.60
N LEU A 301 10.30 -34.94 14.80
CA LEU A 301 9.71 -33.68 15.25
C LEU A 301 8.56 -33.88 16.25
N GLY A 302 7.97 -35.06 16.29
CA GLY A 302 6.88 -35.41 17.18
C GLY A 302 5.67 -34.46 17.07
N TRP A 303 5.14 -34.04 18.19
CA TRP A 303 3.98 -33.14 18.25
C TRP A 303 4.26 -31.73 17.73
N LEU A 304 5.53 -31.31 17.69
CA LEU A 304 5.84 -29.94 17.28
C LEU A 304 5.49 -29.68 15.82
N ALA A 305 5.65 -30.66 14.92
CA ALA A 305 5.24 -30.51 13.53
C ALA A 305 3.75 -30.09 13.41
N LYS A 306 2.87 -30.71 14.21
CA LYS A 306 1.45 -30.45 14.23
C LYS A 306 1.09 -29.13 14.95
N THR A 307 1.73 -28.88 16.09
CA THR A 307 1.45 -27.68 16.90
C THR A 307 1.95 -26.42 16.24
N ALA A 308 3.10 -26.44 15.53
CA ALA A 308 3.60 -25.31 14.78
C ALA A 308 2.68 -24.94 13.60
N VAL A 309 2.20 -25.94 12.85
CA VAL A 309 1.22 -25.72 11.79
C VAL A 309 -0.08 -25.12 12.35
N ALA A 310 -0.62 -25.68 13.43
CA ALA A 310 -1.82 -25.17 14.07
C ALA A 310 -1.67 -23.76 14.67
N ALA A 311 -0.43 -23.37 15.02
CA ALA A 311 -0.12 -22.08 15.63
C ALA A 311 0.11 -20.97 14.61
N GLU A 312 0.83 -21.26 13.53
CA GLU A 312 1.38 -20.28 12.61
C GLU A 312 0.74 -20.30 11.23
N ASP A 313 0.25 -21.48 10.79
CA ASP A 313 -0.19 -21.65 9.40
C ASP A 313 -1.10 -22.87 9.25
N SER A 314 -2.35 -22.74 9.63
CA SER A 314 -3.31 -23.85 9.62
C SER A 314 -3.57 -24.44 8.23
N ALA A 315 -3.34 -23.69 7.17
CA ALA A 315 -3.49 -24.10 5.77
C ALA A 315 -2.18 -24.58 5.13
N PHE A 316 -1.10 -24.73 5.89
CA PHE A 316 0.25 -25.04 5.41
C PHE A 316 0.30 -26.17 4.36
N TRP A 317 -0.45 -27.23 4.56
CA TRP A 317 -0.44 -28.41 3.68
C TRP A 317 -1.14 -28.19 2.33
N SER A 318 -1.93 -27.11 2.19
CA SER A 318 -2.81 -26.90 1.02
C SER A 318 -2.41 -25.71 0.14
N HIS A 319 -1.55 -24.81 0.59
CA HIS A 319 -1.15 -23.65 -0.22
C HIS A 319 0.28 -23.78 -0.77
N ASN A 320 0.61 -22.99 -1.79
CA ASN A 320 1.92 -22.98 -2.46
C ASN A 320 2.85 -21.87 -1.91
N GLY A 321 3.08 -21.86 -0.59
CA GLY A 321 4.01 -20.97 0.08
C GLY A 321 3.46 -19.61 0.52
N TYR A 322 2.28 -19.23 0.09
CA TYR A 322 1.61 -17.98 0.45
C TYR A 322 0.11 -18.19 0.65
N SER A 323 -0.54 -17.26 1.35
CA SER A 323 -1.98 -17.27 1.58
C SER A 323 -2.55 -15.88 1.28
N THR A 324 -3.33 -15.76 0.20
CA THR A 324 -4.02 -14.52 -0.16
C THR A 324 -4.98 -14.09 0.92
N LYS A 325 -5.71 -15.05 1.51
CA LYS A 325 -6.61 -14.80 2.64
C LYS A 325 -5.89 -14.19 3.84
N SER A 326 -4.72 -14.72 4.21
CA SER A 326 -3.93 -14.16 5.32
C SER A 326 -3.36 -12.78 4.98
N MET A 327 -3.04 -12.50 3.71
CA MET A 327 -2.62 -11.18 3.25
C MET A 327 -3.79 -10.18 3.36
N GLU A 328 -4.97 -10.55 2.93
CA GLU A 328 -6.18 -9.75 3.02
C GLU A 328 -6.55 -9.43 4.48
N GLU A 329 -6.56 -10.43 5.37
CA GLU A 329 -6.82 -10.26 6.79
C GLU A 329 -5.79 -9.33 7.46
N ALA A 330 -4.51 -9.41 7.08
CA ALA A 330 -3.46 -8.52 7.57
C ALA A 330 -3.68 -7.06 7.12
N ILE A 331 -4.12 -6.84 5.89
CA ILE A 331 -4.45 -5.52 5.36
C ILE A 331 -5.69 -4.94 6.07
N GLN A 332 -6.73 -5.74 6.27
CA GLN A 332 -7.94 -5.33 6.99
C GLN A 332 -7.66 -4.99 8.47
N ASP A 333 -6.81 -5.76 9.15
CA ASP A 333 -6.41 -5.49 10.52
C ASP A 333 -5.57 -4.20 10.63
N PHE A 334 -4.71 -3.92 9.65
CA PHE A 334 -3.98 -2.66 9.57
C PHE A 334 -4.91 -1.46 9.43
N GLN A 335 -5.94 -1.57 8.58
CA GLN A 335 -6.95 -0.52 8.41
C GLN A 335 -7.75 -0.21 9.68
N LYS A 336 -8.14 -1.27 10.41
CA LYS A 336 -9.05 -1.13 11.56
C LYS A 336 -8.34 -0.75 12.86
N LYS A 337 -7.06 -1.08 13.00
CA LYS A 337 -6.37 -1.06 14.32
C LYS A 337 -4.95 -0.51 14.29
N ASP A 338 -4.43 -0.07 13.13
CA ASP A 338 -2.99 0.23 12.93
C ASP A 338 -2.06 -0.90 13.40
N ILE A 339 -2.54 -2.13 13.44
CA ILE A 339 -1.79 -3.30 13.90
C ILE A 339 -1.52 -4.19 12.69
N LEU A 340 -0.26 -4.29 12.29
CA LEU A 340 0.23 -5.32 11.39
C LEU A 340 0.17 -6.69 12.11
N ARG A 341 -0.90 -7.45 11.91
CA ARG A 341 -0.93 -8.85 12.29
C ARG A 341 -0.11 -9.69 11.32
N GLY A 342 0.52 -10.74 11.84
CA GLY A 342 1.26 -11.69 11.03
C GLY A 342 0.33 -12.53 10.16
N GLY A 343 0.28 -12.20 8.86
CA GLY A 343 -0.34 -13.02 7.82
C GLY A 343 0.70 -13.81 7.02
N SER A 344 1.90 -14.06 7.59
CA SER A 344 2.96 -14.80 6.90
C SER A 344 2.80 -16.30 7.14
N THR A 345 2.92 -17.09 6.09
CA THR A 345 2.96 -18.55 6.14
C THR A 345 4.28 -19.06 6.73
N ILE A 346 4.32 -20.34 7.10
CA ILE A 346 5.56 -21.01 7.54
C ILE A 346 6.63 -20.89 6.46
N THR A 347 6.30 -21.09 5.20
CA THR A 347 7.24 -20.98 4.07
C THR A 347 7.79 -19.56 3.94
N GLN A 348 6.97 -18.53 4.11
CA GLN A 348 7.40 -17.13 4.13
C GLN A 348 8.30 -16.82 5.34
N GLN A 349 8.00 -17.38 6.51
CA GLN A 349 8.87 -17.25 7.69
C GLN A 349 10.21 -17.96 7.47
N LEU A 350 10.22 -19.13 6.84
CA LEU A 350 11.44 -19.83 6.44
C LEU A 350 12.26 -18.99 5.46
N ALA A 351 11.62 -18.44 4.40
CA ALA A 351 12.27 -17.58 3.43
C ALA A 351 12.95 -16.36 4.11
N LYS A 352 12.24 -15.72 5.02
CA LYS A 352 12.79 -14.62 5.82
C LYS A 352 14.02 -15.05 6.62
N ASN A 353 13.96 -16.18 7.32
CA ASN A 353 15.03 -16.63 8.19
C ASN A 353 16.28 -17.12 7.44
N LEU A 354 16.12 -17.60 6.20
CA LEU A 354 17.24 -18.08 5.38
C LEU A 354 17.91 -16.96 4.56
N PHE A 355 17.14 -16.03 3.99
CA PHE A 355 17.62 -15.20 2.90
C PHE A 355 17.50 -13.69 3.14
N LEU A 356 16.76 -13.24 4.17
CA LEU A 356 16.37 -11.83 4.28
C LEU A 356 16.80 -11.22 5.61
N SER A 357 16.91 -9.88 5.60
CA SER A 357 17.19 -9.08 6.80
C SER A 357 15.94 -8.83 7.64
N SER A 358 16.12 -8.22 8.81
CA SER A 358 15.03 -7.83 9.72
C SER A 358 14.26 -6.57 9.30
N GLU A 359 14.59 -5.96 8.17
CA GLU A 359 13.97 -4.75 7.69
C GLU A 359 12.47 -4.91 7.45
N LYS A 360 11.72 -3.83 7.71
CA LYS A 360 10.26 -3.82 7.55
C LYS A 360 9.87 -2.97 6.34
N THR A 361 10.20 -3.45 5.13
CA THR A 361 9.85 -2.78 3.87
C THR A 361 8.94 -3.65 3.01
N MET A 362 8.18 -3.02 2.11
CA MET A 362 7.38 -3.74 1.11
C MET A 362 8.28 -4.54 0.15
N GLU A 363 9.42 -3.96 -0.26
CA GLU A 363 10.41 -4.65 -1.09
C GLU A 363 10.85 -5.97 -0.45
N ARG A 364 11.24 -5.95 0.83
CA ARG A 364 11.58 -7.16 1.57
C ARG A 364 10.41 -8.16 1.60
N LYS A 365 9.16 -7.68 1.72
CA LYS A 365 7.98 -8.56 1.74
C LYS A 365 7.70 -9.20 0.38
N VAL A 366 8.00 -8.50 -0.72
CA VAL A 366 7.97 -9.07 -2.07
C VAL A 366 9.04 -10.15 -2.23
N HIS A 367 10.28 -9.90 -1.80
CA HIS A 367 11.34 -10.92 -1.82
C HIS A 367 10.95 -12.15 -0.98
N GLU A 368 10.36 -11.95 0.20
CA GLU A 368 9.86 -13.04 1.05
C GLU A 368 8.84 -13.92 0.30
N LEU A 369 7.91 -13.30 -0.45
CA LEU A 369 6.94 -14.02 -1.29
C LEU A 369 7.63 -14.83 -2.40
N LEU A 370 8.56 -14.21 -3.14
CA LEU A 370 9.24 -14.87 -4.25
C LEU A 370 10.13 -16.02 -3.79
N TYR A 371 10.86 -15.85 -2.68
CA TYR A 371 11.62 -16.95 -2.05
C TYR A 371 10.70 -18.06 -1.55
N ALA A 372 9.52 -17.73 -1.00
CA ALA A 372 8.56 -18.73 -0.55
C ALA A 372 8.03 -19.57 -1.73
N ILE A 373 7.66 -18.94 -2.86
CA ILE A 373 7.25 -19.64 -4.08
C ILE A 373 8.39 -20.55 -4.59
N SER A 374 9.62 -20.02 -4.59
CA SER A 374 10.79 -20.78 -5.03
C SER A 374 11.11 -21.97 -4.09
N LEU A 375 10.97 -21.79 -2.77
CA LEU A 375 11.11 -22.90 -1.81
C LEU A 375 10.12 -24.03 -2.09
N GLU A 376 8.84 -23.72 -2.36
CA GLU A 376 7.81 -24.71 -2.70
C GLU A 376 8.04 -25.40 -4.04
N THR A 377 8.78 -24.75 -4.95
CA THR A 377 9.16 -25.37 -6.24
C THR A 377 10.22 -26.46 -6.06
N PHE A 378 11.17 -26.24 -5.12
CA PHE A 378 12.32 -27.13 -4.95
C PHE A 378 12.22 -28.10 -3.78
N LEU A 379 11.37 -27.79 -2.78
CA LEU A 379 11.23 -28.54 -1.53
C LEU A 379 9.78 -28.97 -1.33
N ASN A 380 9.58 -30.18 -0.81
CA ASN A 380 8.24 -30.59 -0.40
C ASN A 380 7.88 -30.04 0.99
N LYS A 381 6.61 -30.11 1.36
CA LYS A 381 6.08 -29.57 2.63
C LYS A 381 6.78 -30.12 3.87
N LYS A 382 7.16 -31.40 3.89
CA LYS A 382 7.88 -32.01 5.00
C LYS A 382 9.31 -31.43 5.11
N GLU A 383 9.99 -31.25 3.99
CA GLU A 383 11.31 -30.62 3.94
C GLU A 383 11.25 -29.17 4.43
N ILE A 384 10.26 -28.40 3.97
CA ILE A 384 10.05 -27.01 4.38
C ILE A 384 9.82 -26.91 5.90
N LEU A 385 8.91 -27.72 6.45
CA LEU A 385 8.61 -27.71 7.89
C LEU A 385 9.81 -28.16 8.72
N THR A 386 10.55 -29.15 8.23
CA THR A 386 11.77 -29.63 8.89
C THR A 386 12.84 -28.53 8.94
N LEU A 387 13.11 -27.89 7.81
CA LEU A 387 14.02 -26.74 7.75
C LEU A 387 13.60 -25.63 8.71
N TYR A 388 12.33 -25.22 8.64
CA TYR A 388 11.80 -24.16 9.49
C TYR A 388 12.02 -24.44 10.97
N LEU A 389 11.63 -25.61 11.44
CA LEU A 389 11.75 -25.98 12.86
C LEU A 389 13.19 -26.19 13.34
N ASN A 390 14.11 -26.49 12.42
CA ASN A 390 15.53 -26.63 12.76
C ASN A 390 16.30 -25.29 12.79
N ILE A 391 15.75 -24.20 12.22
CA ILE A 391 16.46 -22.91 12.16
C ILE A 391 15.77 -21.78 12.91
N VAL A 392 14.46 -21.87 13.15
CA VAL A 392 13.69 -20.80 13.79
C VAL A 392 14.16 -20.55 15.22
N GLU A 393 14.12 -19.28 15.64
CA GLU A 393 14.46 -18.85 16.98
C GLU A 393 13.36 -19.19 17.99
N PHE A 394 13.70 -19.78 19.11
CA PHE A 394 12.83 -20.08 20.27
C PHE A 394 13.17 -19.23 21.50
N GLY A 395 14.20 -18.45 21.47
CA GLY A 395 14.70 -17.55 22.52
C GLY A 395 16.09 -17.06 22.20
N PRO A 396 16.66 -16.12 22.97
CA PRO A 396 18.02 -15.63 22.77
C PRO A 396 19.01 -16.79 22.68
N ASN A 397 19.75 -16.85 21.57
CA ASN A 397 20.72 -17.91 21.26
C ASN A 397 20.16 -19.35 21.16
N ILE A 398 18.82 -19.53 21.21
CA ILE A 398 18.16 -20.83 21.10
C ILE A 398 17.53 -20.94 19.69
N HIS A 399 18.29 -21.51 18.76
CA HIS A 399 17.85 -21.75 17.39
C HIS A 399 17.67 -23.25 17.14
N GLY A 400 16.56 -23.60 16.53
CA GLY A 400 16.16 -24.97 16.19
C GLY A 400 15.55 -25.74 17.35
N ILE A 401 14.70 -26.70 16.98
CA ILE A 401 13.86 -27.47 17.90
C ILE A 401 14.69 -28.35 18.85
N HIS A 402 15.83 -28.91 18.39
CA HIS A 402 16.68 -29.72 19.22
C HIS A 402 17.17 -28.97 20.47
N LYS A 403 17.73 -27.77 20.24
CA LYS A 403 18.19 -26.90 21.33
C LYS A 403 17.03 -26.41 22.19
N ALA A 404 15.88 -26.06 21.56
CA ALA A 404 14.72 -25.59 22.29
C ALA A 404 14.12 -26.66 23.21
N SER A 405 13.96 -27.90 22.74
CA SER A 405 13.41 -28.98 23.56
C SER A 405 14.35 -29.34 24.73
N GLN A 406 15.66 -29.27 24.52
CA GLN A 406 16.62 -29.43 25.60
C GLN A 406 16.60 -28.28 26.61
N ALA A 407 16.62 -27.04 26.12
CA ALA A 407 16.67 -25.86 26.97
C ALA A 407 15.43 -25.69 27.84
N TYR A 408 14.25 -25.95 27.31
CA TYR A 408 12.97 -25.73 28.00
C TYR A 408 12.48 -26.96 28.78
N PHE A 409 12.85 -28.19 28.36
CA PHE A 409 12.25 -29.42 28.90
C PHE A 409 13.22 -30.56 29.23
N LEU A 410 14.50 -30.44 28.87
CA LEU A 410 15.52 -31.51 28.97
C LEU A 410 15.10 -32.79 28.23
N LYS A 411 14.38 -32.63 27.11
CA LYS A 411 13.83 -33.74 26.30
C LYS A 411 14.32 -33.70 24.88
N LYS A 412 14.27 -34.85 24.20
CA LYS A 412 14.33 -34.88 22.72
C LYS A 412 13.04 -34.37 22.11
N PRO A 413 13.05 -33.80 20.90
CA PRO A 413 11.84 -33.28 20.23
C PRO A 413 10.71 -34.32 20.14
N SER A 414 11.04 -35.58 19.78
CA SER A 414 10.08 -36.70 19.69
C SER A 414 9.45 -37.11 21.02
N SER A 415 10.04 -36.73 22.15
CA SER A 415 9.56 -37.06 23.50
C SER A 415 8.73 -35.93 24.15
N LEU A 416 8.49 -34.82 23.44
CA LEU A 416 7.67 -33.75 23.93
C LEU A 416 6.20 -34.19 24.01
N SER A 417 5.52 -33.88 25.11
CA SER A 417 4.07 -34.02 25.20
C SER A 417 3.36 -33.00 24.32
N ILE A 418 2.07 -33.19 24.05
CA ILE A 418 1.25 -32.26 23.23
C ILE A 418 1.32 -30.83 23.82
N VAL A 419 1.23 -30.70 25.15
CA VAL A 419 1.21 -29.37 25.81
C VAL A 419 2.59 -28.71 25.79
N GLU A 420 3.69 -29.48 25.89
CA GLU A 420 5.06 -28.96 25.78
C GLU A 420 5.35 -28.50 24.36
N ALA A 421 4.94 -29.27 23.35
CA ALA A 421 5.05 -28.89 21.94
C ALA A 421 4.20 -27.65 21.62
N ALA A 422 2.96 -27.58 22.14
CA ALA A 422 2.12 -26.40 21.98
C ALA A 422 2.70 -25.15 22.65
N TYR A 423 3.41 -25.32 23.78
CA TYR A 423 4.15 -24.23 24.41
C TYR A 423 5.26 -23.72 23.50
N LEU A 424 6.14 -24.58 22.98
CA LEU A 424 7.20 -24.17 22.06
C LEU A 424 6.63 -23.49 20.80
N ALA A 425 5.55 -24.01 20.23
CA ALA A 425 4.86 -23.34 19.13
C ALA A 425 4.31 -21.96 19.52
N SER A 426 3.87 -21.79 20.79
CA SER A 426 3.37 -20.51 21.27
C SER A 426 4.42 -19.41 21.38
N VAL A 427 5.68 -19.78 21.45
CA VAL A 427 6.84 -18.86 21.59
C VAL A 427 7.26 -18.26 20.23
N LEU A 428 7.05 -18.97 19.12
CA LEU A 428 7.55 -18.62 17.79
C LEU A 428 7.34 -17.17 17.32
N PRO A 429 6.21 -16.50 17.56
CA PRO A 429 6.02 -15.13 17.05
C PRO A 429 6.82 -14.05 17.77
N ALA A 430 7.28 -14.32 18.99
CA ALA A 430 8.03 -13.35 19.78
C ALA A 430 8.94 -14.05 20.79
N PRO A 431 9.95 -14.82 20.32
CA PRO A 431 10.75 -15.72 21.15
C PRO A 431 11.48 -14.99 22.29
N THR A 432 12.13 -13.87 22.02
CA THR A 432 12.83 -13.05 23.04
C THR A 432 11.89 -12.54 24.12
N ARG A 433 10.66 -12.11 23.75
CA ARG A 433 9.66 -11.63 24.72
C ARG A 433 9.18 -12.75 25.63
N PHE A 434 8.86 -13.91 25.05
CA PHE A 434 8.39 -15.06 25.84
C PHE A 434 9.47 -15.64 26.72
N PHE A 435 10.72 -15.66 26.25
CA PHE A 435 11.88 -16.03 27.05
C PHE A 435 12.03 -15.12 28.28
N SER A 436 12.00 -13.81 28.10
CA SER A 436 12.05 -12.84 29.22
C SER A 436 10.88 -13.00 30.21
N LEU A 437 9.69 -13.34 29.73
CA LEU A 437 8.54 -13.62 30.57
C LEU A 437 8.72 -14.91 31.36
N ALA A 438 9.28 -15.98 30.76
CA ALA A 438 9.56 -17.24 31.45
C ALA A 438 10.60 -17.07 32.56
N GLN A 439 11.61 -16.23 32.35
CA GLN A 439 12.62 -15.90 33.37
C GLN A 439 12.03 -15.07 34.53
N LYS A 440 11.20 -14.07 34.24
CA LYS A 440 10.68 -13.11 35.25
C LYS A 440 9.49 -13.63 36.03
N SER A 441 8.69 -14.48 35.45
CA SER A 441 7.40 -14.94 35.96
C SER A 441 7.47 -16.43 36.29
N LYS A 442 7.30 -16.78 37.55
CA LYS A 442 7.09 -18.18 37.96
C LYS A 442 5.82 -18.80 37.35
N ARG A 443 4.99 -18.01 36.65
CA ARG A 443 3.76 -18.44 35.96
C ARG A 443 3.93 -18.24 34.45
N ILE A 444 3.77 -19.33 33.71
CA ILE A 444 3.82 -19.33 32.25
C ILE A 444 2.41 -18.95 31.75
N PRO A 445 2.28 -17.92 30.90
CA PRO A 445 1.00 -17.59 30.29
C PRO A 445 0.51 -18.72 29.38
N ARG A 446 -0.49 -19.49 29.81
CA ARG A 446 -1.02 -20.63 29.02
C ARG A 446 -1.99 -20.20 27.91
N ARG A 447 -2.52 -18.98 27.94
CA ARG A 447 -3.58 -18.52 27.01
C ARG A 447 -3.29 -18.84 25.53
N ARG A 448 -2.04 -18.69 25.08
CA ARG A 448 -1.68 -18.98 23.69
C ARG A 448 -1.49 -20.48 23.46
N THR A 449 -0.89 -21.17 24.42
CA THR A 449 -0.75 -22.64 24.39
C THR A 449 -2.12 -23.29 24.32
N ASP A 450 -3.06 -22.89 25.18
CA ASP A 450 -4.43 -23.42 25.24
C ASP A 450 -5.21 -23.14 23.93
N ARG A 451 -4.95 -21.97 23.29
CA ARG A 451 -5.51 -21.69 21.94
C ARG A 451 -4.97 -22.64 20.87
N ILE A 452 -3.68 -22.98 20.92
CA ILE A 452 -3.07 -23.95 19.98
C ILE A 452 -3.69 -25.32 20.19
N LEU A 453 -3.89 -25.74 21.44
CA LEU A 453 -4.58 -27.00 21.76
C LEU A 453 -6.02 -26.99 21.21
N GLN A 454 -6.74 -25.88 21.31
CA GLN A 454 -8.06 -25.74 20.73
C GLN A 454 -8.01 -25.82 19.19
N ASN A 455 -7.05 -25.17 18.54
CA ASN A 455 -6.88 -25.26 17.08
C ASN A 455 -6.62 -26.69 16.63
N LEU A 456 -5.86 -27.48 17.41
CA LEU A 456 -5.62 -28.91 17.12
C LEU A 456 -6.90 -29.74 17.23
N LEU A 457 -7.74 -29.43 18.23
CA LEU A 457 -9.04 -30.09 18.41
C LEU A 457 -9.97 -29.75 17.25
N ASP A 458 -10.09 -28.45 16.89
CA ASP A 458 -10.94 -27.97 15.80
C ASP A 458 -10.53 -28.56 14.44
N ALA A 459 -9.22 -28.70 14.22
CA ALA A 459 -8.65 -29.37 13.06
C ALA A 459 -8.73 -30.92 13.12
N LYS A 460 -9.33 -31.50 14.18
CA LYS A 460 -9.43 -32.96 14.41
C LYS A 460 -8.06 -33.68 14.43
N VAL A 461 -7.00 -33.01 14.79
CA VAL A 461 -5.64 -33.53 14.93
C VAL A 461 -5.50 -34.29 16.26
N ILE A 462 -6.23 -33.85 17.28
CA ILE A 462 -6.36 -34.51 18.58
C ILE A 462 -7.83 -34.76 18.91
N THR A 463 -8.08 -35.77 19.72
CA THR A 463 -9.41 -36.10 20.25
C THR A 463 -9.77 -35.16 21.41
N LYS A 464 -11.08 -35.13 21.77
CA LYS A 464 -11.55 -34.35 22.92
C LYS A 464 -10.90 -34.83 24.24
N ASN A 465 -10.64 -36.11 24.38
CA ASN A 465 -9.97 -36.65 25.56
C ASN A 465 -8.52 -36.19 25.66
N GLU A 466 -7.75 -36.25 24.55
CA GLU A 466 -6.38 -35.73 24.51
C GLU A 466 -6.33 -34.24 24.80
N TYR A 467 -7.30 -33.48 24.30
CA TYR A 467 -7.42 -32.04 24.58
C TYR A 467 -7.62 -31.76 26.05
N ILE A 468 -8.58 -32.44 26.70
CA ILE A 468 -8.85 -32.28 28.14
C ILE A 468 -7.60 -32.68 28.94
N GLN A 469 -7.00 -33.82 28.65
CA GLN A 469 -5.79 -34.27 29.31
C GLN A 469 -4.62 -33.26 29.14
N ALA A 470 -4.47 -32.66 27.95
CA ALA A 470 -3.44 -31.65 27.71
C ALA A 470 -3.69 -30.35 28.53
N LEU A 471 -4.97 -29.94 28.71
CA LEU A 471 -5.31 -28.80 29.56
C LEU A 471 -5.03 -29.05 31.04
N GLU A 472 -5.26 -30.26 31.52
CA GLU A 472 -5.04 -30.66 32.92
C GLU A 472 -3.55 -30.95 33.21
N THR A 473 -2.77 -31.28 32.19
CA THR A 473 -1.33 -31.58 32.36
C THR A 473 -0.57 -30.36 32.85
N PRO A 474 0.13 -30.42 33.99
CA PRO A 474 0.97 -29.32 34.46
C PRO A 474 2.13 -29.03 33.51
N LEU A 475 2.21 -27.78 33.02
CA LEU A 475 3.29 -27.34 32.18
C LEU A 475 4.46 -26.82 33.06
N ARG A 476 5.54 -27.58 33.13
CA ARG A 476 6.79 -27.21 33.83
C ARG A 476 7.82 -26.83 32.79
N VAL A 477 8.13 -25.55 32.71
CA VAL A 477 9.12 -25.01 31.78
C VAL A 477 10.35 -24.63 32.60
N LEU A 478 11.51 -25.11 32.20
CA LEU A 478 12.77 -24.63 32.74
C LEU A 478 12.99 -23.19 32.23
N ALA A 479 13.49 -22.33 33.09
CA ALA A 479 14.00 -21.04 32.67
C ALA A 479 15.41 -21.28 32.09
N PRO A 480 15.57 -21.20 30.72
CA PRO A 480 16.92 -21.40 30.18
C PRO A 480 17.83 -20.28 30.70
N THR A 481 19.02 -20.65 31.14
CA THR A 481 20.10 -19.68 31.43
C THR A 481 20.69 -19.19 30.12
N GLU A 482 21.06 -17.88 30.07
CA GLU A 482 21.69 -17.26 28.90
C GLU A 482 23.01 -17.98 28.51
#